data_ac444986c056a46aa2c7e8e793c9be53
#
_entry.id   ac444986c056a46aa2c7e8e793c9be53
#
_cell.length_a   1.000
_cell.length_b   1.000
_cell.length_c   1.000
_cell.angle_alpha   90.00
_cell.angle_beta   90.00
_cell.angle_gamma   90.00
#
_symmetry.space_group_name_H-M   'P 1'
#
loop_
_entity.id
_entity.type
_entity.pdbx_description
1 polymer ?
#
loop_
_entity_poly.entity_id
_entity_poly.type
_entity_poly.pdbx_seq_one_letter_code
_entity_poly.pdbx_strand_id
1 'polypeptide(L)'
;MSVNNEYRNFPMVPRVVFGKGSFNQLTSILDLKRKKQAPFIFIVDDVFDQSGSIADKIELKYNDKLIYASSKEEPKTSQVDVLVKNILSEFSELPSGIIGIGGGSIMDLAKAVSLMLTNEGSAADYQGWDLIKTKSIYHVGIPTISGTGAEVSRTCVLSGPVRKLGINSDYTTFDQVVLDPLLLDGVSKNQWFYTGMDCFIHCVESLEGTFLNDFSQSYGEKAYELCLEVYLEDNNLTVEEKNGKLMMASWHGGMSIAYSQVGVAHAMSYGLGFVLGTKHGIGNCIVFNYLEDYYPEGVAIFKKMVKKHQIDIPKGICSNLSVEQMETMINVALSLEPLWENALGKDWKKIMTREKVRAMYLKM
;
A
#
# COMPACT_ATOMS: atom_id res chain seq x y z
N MET A 1 -21.28 10.39 7.75
CA MET A 1 -20.95 11.68 8.38
C MET A 1 -20.46 12.60 7.28
N SER A 2 -21.05 13.77 7.09
CA SER A 2 -20.50 14.79 6.22
C SER A 2 -19.18 15.23 6.83
N VAL A 3 -18.07 14.85 6.21
CA VAL A 3 -16.76 15.36 6.59
C VAL A 3 -16.83 16.86 6.35
N ASN A 4 -16.79 17.63 7.43
CA ASN A 4 -16.67 19.08 7.34
C ASN A 4 -15.29 19.35 6.74
N ASN A 5 -15.22 19.71 5.47
CA ASN A 5 -13.96 19.87 4.72
C ASN A 5 -13.12 21.07 5.16
N GLU A 6 -13.55 21.80 6.19
CA GLU A 6 -12.84 22.99 6.69
C GLU A 6 -11.59 22.63 7.51
N TYR A 7 -11.56 21.46 8.17
CA TYR A 7 -10.42 21.04 9.01
C TYR A 7 -10.14 19.55 8.84
N ARG A 8 -8.93 19.21 8.38
CA ARG A 8 -8.45 17.82 8.28
C ARG A 8 -7.23 17.61 9.15
N ASN A 9 -7.17 16.45 9.80
CA ASN A 9 -5.93 15.96 10.38
C ASN A 9 -5.08 15.31 9.30
N PHE A 10 -3.78 15.61 9.32
CA PHE A 10 -2.80 15.04 8.41
C PHE A 10 -1.80 14.21 9.22
N PRO A 11 -2.11 12.92 9.50
CA PRO A 11 -1.20 12.06 10.24
C PRO A 11 0.09 11.85 9.47
N MET A 12 1.21 11.88 10.19
CA MET A 12 2.54 11.67 9.63
C MET A 12 3.25 10.59 10.42
N VAL A 13 4.13 9.85 9.75
CA VAL A 13 5.08 8.98 10.45
C VAL A 13 6.01 9.87 11.29
N PRO A 14 6.00 9.72 12.63
CA PRO A 14 6.75 10.65 13.50
C PRO A 14 8.26 10.57 13.34
N ARG A 15 8.79 9.43 12.89
CA ARG A 15 10.22 9.17 12.77
C ARG A 15 10.55 8.41 11.49
N VAL A 16 11.45 8.96 10.70
CA VAL A 16 11.96 8.36 9.46
C VAL A 16 13.48 8.32 9.51
N VAL A 17 14.05 7.18 9.18
CA VAL A 17 15.47 7.05 8.85
C VAL A 17 15.55 6.72 7.38
N PHE A 18 16.32 7.51 6.62
CA PHE A 18 16.48 7.34 5.18
C PHE A 18 17.94 7.37 4.78
N GLY A 19 18.31 6.48 3.88
CA GLY A 19 19.60 6.47 3.22
C GLY A 19 20.21 5.07 3.12
N LYS A 20 21.22 4.96 2.27
CA LYS A 20 21.97 3.71 2.05
C LYS A 20 22.54 3.17 3.36
N GLY A 21 22.22 1.91 3.66
CA GLY A 21 22.66 1.24 4.88
C GLY A 21 21.89 1.64 6.14
N SER A 22 20.79 2.40 6.02
CA SER A 22 19.99 2.81 7.19
C SER A 22 19.37 1.63 7.94
N PHE A 23 19.18 0.49 7.27
CA PHE A 23 18.73 -0.76 7.92
C PHE A 23 19.68 -1.21 9.05
N ASN A 24 20.97 -0.93 8.95
CA ASN A 24 21.94 -1.26 10.00
C ASN A 24 21.70 -0.53 11.33
N GLN A 25 20.84 0.51 11.34
CA GLN A 25 20.45 1.22 12.56
C GLN A 25 19.28 0.55 13.29
N LEU A 26 18.65 -0.50 12.69
CA LEU A 26 17.43 -1.11 13.20
C LEU A 26 17.57 -1.55 14.65
N THR A 27 18.62 -2.27 15.00
CA THR A 27 18.89 -2.72 16.37
C THR A 27 18.92 -1.54 17.37
N SER A 28 19.62 -0.46 17.04
CA SER A 28 19.70 0.73 17.91
C SER A 28 18.35 1.43 18.05
N ILE A 29 17.56 1.48 16.98
CA ILE A 29 16.20 2.05 16.98
C ILE A 29 15.30 1.25 17.92
N LEU A 30 15.34 -0.09 17.82
CA LEU A 30 14.49 -0.97 18.60
C LEU A 30 14.88 -1.00 20.08
N ASP A 31 16.19 -0.97 20.40
CA ASP A 31 16.66 -0.95 21.79
C ASP A 31 16.09 0.25 22.57
N LEU A 32 15.94 1.40 21.94
CA LEU A 32 15.32 2.58 22.55
C LEU A 32 13.83 2.41 22.89
N LYS A 33 13.18 1.42 22.30
CA LYS A 33 11.73 1.16 22.41
C LYS A 33 11.40 -0.12 23.15
N ARG A 34 12.40 -0.93 23.45
CA ARG A 34 12.22 -2.21 24.14
C ARG A 34 11.68 -2.01 25.56
N LYS A 35 10.58 -2.65 25.85
CA LYS A 35 9.95 -2.66 27.17
C LYS A 35 10.53 -3.80 28.00
N LYS A 36 11.39 -3.52 28.97
CA LYS A 36 12.08 -4.55 29.77
C LYS A 36 12.65 -5.66 28.86
N GLN A 37 12.16 -6.88 28.99
CA GLN A 37 12.54 -8.04 28.17
C GLN A 37 11.43 -8.50 27.22
N ALA A 38 10.42 -7.63 26.98
CA ALA A 38 9.33 -7.96 26.08
C ALA A 38 9.87 -8.05 24.62
N PRO A 39 9.44 -9.07 23.86
CA PRO A 39 9.95 -9.31 22.51
C PRO A 39 9.52 -8.23 21.53
N PHE A 40 10.28 -8.11 20.44
CA PHE A 40 9.78 -7.61 19.17
C PHE A 40 9.35 -8.78 18.29
N ILE A 41 8.29 -8.59 17.54
CA ILE A 41 7.83 -9.56 16.55
C ILE A 41 8.12 -9.01 15.16
N PHE A 42 8.95 -9.71 14.42
CA PHE A 42 9.31 -9.38 13.05
C PHE A 42 8.42 -10.17 12.09
N ILE A 43 7.62 -9.48 11.29
CA ILE A 43 6.84 -10.04 10.19
C ILE A 43 7.61 -9.74 8.91
N VAL A 44 8.19 -10.77 8.31
CA VAL A 44 9.12 -10.66 7.19
C VAL A 44 8.54 -11.38 5.97
N ASP A 45 8.70 -10.80 4.79
CA ASP A 45 8.29 -11.43 3.53
C ASP A 45 8.99 -12.78 3.35
N ASP A 46 8.24 -13.83 2.98
CA ASP A 46 8.76 -15.19 2.81
C ASP A 46 9.82 -15.32 1.69
N VAL A 47 9.93 -14.33 0.81
CA VAL A 47 11.02 -14.25 -0.18
C VAL A 47 12.40 -14.16 0.48
N PHE A 48 12.46 -13.75 1.74
CA PHE A 48 13.68 -13.64 2.53
C PHE A 48 13.95 -14.86 3.44
N ASP A 49 13.15 -15.90 3.35
CA ASP A 49 13.38 -17.18 4.04
C ASP A 49 14.47 -18.01 3.34
N GLN A 50 15.60 -17.38 3.09
CA GLN A 50 16.75 -18.00 2.44
C GLN A 50 18.04 -17.51 3.10
N SER A 51 19.02 -18.39 3.21
CA SER A 51 20.34 -18.03 3.74
C SER A 51 20.99 -16.90 2.92
N GLY A 52 21.61 -15.94 3.59
CA GLY A 52 22.20 -14.75 2.98
C GLY A 52 21.22 -13.61 2.70
N SER A 53 19.96 -13.76 3.11
CA SER A 53 18.91 -12.75 2.93
C SER A 53 18.99 -11.60 3.94
N ILE A 54 18.06 -10.65 3.80
CA ILE A 54 17.88 -9.54 4.76
C ILE A 54 17.58 -10.07 6.17
N ALA A 55 16.85 -11.19 6.26
CA ALA A 55 16.47 -11.78 7.55
C ALA A 55 17.70 -12.19 8.39
N ASP A 56 18.77 -12.63 7.75
CA ASP A 56 20.01 -13.00 8.46
C ASP A 56 20.73 -11.77 9.08
N LYS A 57 20.38 -10.56 8.66
CA LYS A 57 20.91 -9.31 9.21
C LYS A 57 20.11 -8.79 10.40
N ILE A 58 19.02 -9.45 10.76
CA ILE A 58 18.19 -9.06 11.92
C ILE A 58 18.83 -9.63 13.19
N GLU A 59 19.29 -8.76 14.07
CA GLU A 59 19.81 -9.16 15.36
C GLU A 59 18.65 -9.41 16.34
N LEU A 60 18.25 -10.68 16.48
CA LEU A 60 17.23 -11.08 17.43
C LEU A 60 17.79 -11.08 18.86
N LYS A 61 17.08 -10.44 19.78
CA LYS A 61 17.45 -10.34 21.20
C LYS A 61 16.35 -10.92 22.09
N TYR A 62 16.73 -11.47 23.23
CA TYR A 62 15.80 -12.04 24.19
C TYR A 62 14.87 -13.08 23.54
N ASN A 63 13.56 -12.84 23.63
CA ASN A 63 12.52 -13.68 23.05
C ASN A 63 11.97 -13.10 21.74
N ASP A 64 12.74 -12.27 21.03
CA ASP A 64 12.33 -11.74 19.73
C ASP A 64 11.96 -12.88 18.80
N LYS A 65 10.91 -12.69 18.00
CA LYS A 65 10.41 -13.71 17.11
C LYS A 65 10.36 -13.21 15.68
N LEU A 66 10.84 -14.03 14.77
CA LEU A 66 10.75 -13.81 13.34
C LEU A 66 9.64 -14.71 12.78
N ILE A 67 8.70 -14.13 12.05
CA ILE A 67 7.59 -14.80 11.41
C ILE A 67 7.64 -14.50 9.92
N TYR A 68 7.82 -15.51 9.09
CA TYR A 68 7.70 -15.34 7.66
C TYR A 68 6.25 -15.35 7.23
N ALA A 69 5.88 -14.38 6.39
CA ALA A 69 4.54 -14.25 5.84
C ALA A 69 4.61 -14.11 4.32
N SER A 70 3.72 -14.80 3.63
CA SER A 70 3.71 -14.78 2.17
C SER A 70 3.04 -13.52 1.64
N SER A 71 3.70 -12.88 0.67
CA SER A 71 3.16 -11.76 -0.12
C SER A 71 2.59 -12.21 -1.48
N LYS A 72 2.44 -13.55 -1.70
CA LYS A 72 1.87 -14.09 -2.94
C LYS A 72 0.41 -13.71 -3.14
N GLU A 73 -0.34 -13.67 -2.04
CA GLU A 73 -1.72 -13.21 -1.99
C GLU A 73 -1.82 -11.92 -1.14
N GLU A 74 -2.89 -11.21 -1.32
CA GLU A 74 -3.24 -10.07 -0.45
C GLU A 74 -3.47 -10.54 1.00
N PRO A 75 -3.04 -9.78 2.00
CA PRO A 75 -3.21 -10.18 3.39
C PRO A 75 -4.70 -10.28 3.75
N LYS A 76 -5.05 -11.31 4.53
CA LYS A 76 -6.44 -11.59 4.92
C LYS A 76 -6.69 -11.21 6.37
N THR A 77 -7.91 -10.76 6.67
CA THR A 77 -8.32 -10.48 8.05
C THR A 77 -8.16 -11.71 8.96
N SER A 78 -8.50 -12.90 8.45
CA SER A 78 -8.30 -14.15 9.17
C SER A 78 -6.84 -14.49 9.47
N GLN A 79 -5.91 -14.09 8.61
CA GLN A 79 -4.46 -14.24 8.85
C GLN A 79 -4.02 -13.34 10.02
N VAL A 80 -4.53 -12.10 10.08
CA VAL A 80 -4.29 -11.19 11.21
C VAL A 80 -4.77 -11.82 12.52
N ASP A 81 -6.01 -12.30 12.53
CA ASP A 81 -6.63 -12.90 13.72
C ASP A 81 -5.82 -14.10 14.23
N VAL A 82 -5.34 -14.96 13.33
CA VAL A 82 -4.48 -16.11 13.68
C VAL A 82 -3.15 -15.65 14.27
N LEU A 83 -2.49 -14.67 13.66
CA LEU A 83 -1.22 -14.14 14.16
C LEU A 83 -1.38 -13.50 15.55
N VAL A 84 -2.41 -12.69 15.74
CA VAL A 84 -2.73 -12.07 17.04
C VAL A 84 -2.98 -13.12 18.10
N LYS A 85 -3.82 -14.13 17.80
CA LYS A 85 -4.09 -15.24 18.73
C LYS A 85 -2.81 -15.98 19.13
N ASN A 86 -1.93 -16.28 18.15
CA ASN A 86 -0.68 -16.98 18.41
C ASN A 86 0.25 -16.14 19.31
N ILE A 87 0.41 -14.84 19.01
CA ILE A 87 1.23 -13.94 19.82
C ILE A 87 0.70 -13.87 21.25
N LEU A 88 -0.61 -13.65 21.44
CA LEU A 88 -1.21 -13.55 22.77
C LEU A 88 -1.17 -14.89 23.55
N SER A 89 -1.12 -16.03 22.88
CA SER A 89 -1.00 -17.34 23.54
C SER A 89 0.45 -17.67 23.92
N GLU A 90 1.43 -17.12 23.21
CA GLU A 90 2.84 -17.41 23.43
C GLU A 90 3.48 -16.50 24.49
N PHE A 91 3.03 -15.25 24.57
CA PHE A 91 3.61 -14.25 25.46
C PHE A 91 2.59 -13.80 26.51
N SER A 92 3.02 -13.74 27.78
CA SER A 92 2.20 -13.28 28.90
C SER A 92 1.96 -11.76 28.92
N GLU A 93 2.82 -11.00 28.23
CA GLU A 93 2.73 -9.55 28.08
C GLU A 93 2.74 -9.18 26.60
N LEU A 94 2.16 -8.02 26.27
CA LEU A 94 2.20 -7.50 24.91
C LEU A 94 3.65 -7.27 24.45
N PRO A 95 3.97 -7.61 23.19
CA PRO A 95 5.30 -7.32 22.62
C PRO A 95 5.69 -5.85 22.74
N SER A 96 6.98 -5.60 22.71
CA SER A 96 7.53 -4.23 22.62
C SER A 96 7.10 -3.52 21.34
N GLY A 97 6.90 -4.28 20.27
CA GLY A 97 6.39 -3.78 19.00
C GLY A 97 6.34 -4.84 17.89
N ILE A 98 5.76 -4.44 16.76
CA ILE A 98 5.70 -5.22 15.51
C ILE A 98 6.58 -4.54 14.47
N ILE A 99 7.42 -5.31 13.77
CA ILE A 99 8.28 -4.82 12.70
C ILE A 99 7.87 -5.53 11.41
N GLY A 100 7.40 -4.76 10.42
CA GLY A 100 7.08 -5.25 9.07
C GLY A 100 8.25 -5.02 8.12
N ILE A 101 8.79 -6.08 7.52
CA ILE A 101 9.88 -6.03 6.55
C ILE A 101 9.42 -6.70 5.25
N GLY A 102 9.13 -5.91 4.23
CA GLY A 102 8.59 -6.44 2.98
C GLY A 102 7.91 -5.38 2.12
N GLY A 103 7.11 -5.82 1.17
CA GLY A 103 6.27 -4.96 0.37
C GLY A 103 5.00 -4.50 1.10
N GLY A 104 4.10 -3.80 0.38
CA GLY A 104 2.86 -3.26 0.92
C GLY A 104 2.03 -4.29 1.71
N SER A 105 1.89 -5.51 1.19
CA SER A 105 1.15 -6.59 1.87
C SER A 105 1.71 -6.93 3.25
N ILE A 106 3.04 -6.97 3.40
CA ILE A 106 3.67 -7.25 4.69
C ILE A 106 3.56 -6.07 5.64
N MET A 107 3.71 -4.85 5.12
CA MET A 107 3.50 -3.64 5.92
C MET A 107 2.06 -3.53 6.41
N ASP A 108 1.09 -3.82 5.56
CA ASP A 108 -0.34 -3.84 5.94
C ASP A 108 -0.64 -4.91 6.99
N LEU A 109 -0.06 -6.11 6.83
CA LEU A 109 -0.18 -7.17 7.83
C LEU A 109 0.41 -6.75 9.18
N ALA A 110 1.60 -6.14 9.18
CA ALA A 110 2.26 -5.67 10.40
C ALA A 110 1.45 -4.57 11.11
N LYS A 111 0.90 -3.62 10.37
CA LYS A 111 -0.02 -2.61 10.90
C LYS A 111 -1.24 -3.24 11.53
N ALA A 112 -1.92 -4.13 10.80
CA ALA A 112 -3.14 -4.78 11.28
C ALA A 112 -2.89 -5.61 12.54
N VAL A 113 -1.81 -6.39 12.59
CA VAL A 113 -1.42 -7.15 13.79
C VAL A 113 -1.16 -6.22 14.96
N SER A 114 -0.43 -5.10 14.74
CA SER A 114 -0.14 -4.14 15.83
C SER A 114 -1.39 -3.48 16.41
N LEU A 115 -2.40 -3.23 15.55
CA LEU A 115 -3.70 -2.70 15.96
C LEU A 115 -4.52 -3.74 16.74
N MET A 116 -4.60 -4.96 16.22
CA MET A 116 -5.45 -6.00 16.79
C MET A 116 -4.90 -6.60 18.10
N LEU A 117 -3.64 -6.36 18.42
CA LEU A 117 -3.09 -6.69 19.76
C LEU A 117 -3.65 -5.80 20.88
N THR A 118 -4.30 -4.69 20.55
CA THR A 118 -4.88 -3.74 21.52
C THR A 118 -6.37 -3.51 21.31
N ASN A 119 -6.97 -4.14 20.28
CA ASN A 119 -8.40 -4.02 19.97
C ASN A 119 -9.01 -5.42 19.88
N GLU A 120 -10.09 -5.64 20.62
CA GLU A 120 -10.78 -6.94 20.71
C GLU A 120 -11.62 -7.23 19.45
N GLY A 121 -11.84 -8.50 19.14
CA GLY A 121 -12.66 -8.96 18.04
C GLY A 121 -11.82 -9.39 16.83
N SER A 122 -12.44 -9.44 15.65
CA SER A 122 -11.77 -9.79 14.39
C SER A 122 -11.32 -8.56 13.63
N ALA A 123 -10.20 -8.64 12.92
CA ALA A 123 -9.77 -7.58 12.02
C ALA A 123 -10.83 -7.21 10.96
N ALA A 124 -11.72 -8.15 10.62
CA ALA A 124 -12.84 -7.91 9.71
C ALA A 124 -13.84 -6.87 10.24
N ASP A 125 -14.01 -6.79 11.57
CA ASP A 125 -14.94 -5.86 12.22
C ASP A 125 -14.49 -4.39 12.12
N TYR A 126 -13.20 -4.18 11.83
CA TYR A 126 -12.57 -2.86 11.74
C TYR A 126 -12.34 -2.38 10.31
N GLN A 127 -12.74 -3.14 9.29
CA GLN A 127 -12.65 -2.69 7.90
C GLN A 127 -13.60 -1.51 7.65
N GLY A 128 -13.03 -0.35 7.39
CA GLY A 128 -13.74 0.92 7.23
C GLY A 128 -12.92 2.10 7.70
N TRP A 129 -13.58 3.18 8.11
CA TRP A 129 -12.95 4.42 8.51
C TRP A 129 -13.17 4.70 10.00
N ASP A 130 -12.07 4.91 10.72
CA ASP A 130 -12.02 5.37 12.11
C ASP A 130 -12.79 4.47 13.10
N LEU A 131 -12.79 3.15 12.84
CA LEU A 131 -13.43 2.14 13.70
C LEU A 131 -12.51 1.68 14.85
N ILE A 132 -11.19 1.85 14.72
CA ILE A 132 -10.19 1.50 15.75
C ILE A 132 -10.39 2.39 16.97
N LYS A 133 -10.45 1.76 18.16
CA LYS A 133 -10.74 2.44 19.43
C LYS A 133 -9.49 2.71 20.25
N THR A 134 -8.55 1.79 20.20
CA THR A 134 -7.32 1.83 21.02
C THR A 134 -6.09 1.92 20.11
N LYS A 135 -5.14 2.77 20.49
CA LYS A 135 -3.88 2.91 19.74
C LYS A 135 -3.17 1.57 19.61
N SER A 136 -2.57 1.30 18.46
CA SER A 136 -1.67 0.16 18.22
C SER A 136 -0.51 0.12 19.23
N ILE A 137 0.08 -1.05 19.42
CA ILE A 137 1.41 -1.11 20.01
C ILE A 137 2.44 -0.47 19.04
N TYR A 138 3.64 -0.13 19.54
CA TYR A 138 4.71 0.41 18.69
C TYR A 138 4.95 -0.45 17.46
N HIS A 139 5.04 0.18 16.30
CA HIS A 139 5.26 -0.57 15.05
C HIS A 139 6.15 0.18 14.07
N VAL A 140 6.94 -0.61 13.32
CA VAL A 140 7.96 -0.13 12.39
C VAL A 140 7.72 -0.72 11.01
N GLY A 141 7.78 0.13 9.98
CA GLY A 141 7.71 -0.28 8.58
C GLY A 141 9.09 -0.21 7.91
N ILE A 142 9.45 -1.25 7.18
CA ILE A 142 10.71 -1.36 6.44
C ILE A 142 10.39 -1.88 5.03
N PRO A 143 10.13 -0.99 4.06
CA PRO A 143 9.78 -1.39 2.71
C PRO A 143 10.98 -1.99 1.97
N THR A 144 10.74 -3.09 1.26
CA THR A 144 11.71 -3.75 0.37
C THR A 144 11.33 -3.69 -1.10
N ILE A 145 10.22 -3.03 -1.40
CA ILE A 145 9.78 -2.57 -2.72
C ILE A 145 9.18 -1.18 -2.55
N SER A 146 9.17 -0.38 -3.61
CA SER A 146 8.70 1.01 -3.55
C SER A 146 7.60 1.29 -4.55
N GLY A 147 6.56 2.00 -4.11
CA GLY A 147 5.46 2.45 -4.95
C GLY A 147 4.10 2.49 -4.25
N THR A 148 3.82 1.57 -3.31
CA THR A 148 2.49 1.46 -2.69
C THR A 148 2.19 2.59 -1.69
N GLY A 149 3.21 3.27 -1.15
CA GLY A 149 3.05 4.25 -0.08
C GLY A 149 2.53 3.66 1.24
N ALA A 150 2.53 2.32 1.38
CA ALA A 150 2.06 1.66 2.59
C ALA A 150 2.87 2.06 3.83
N GLU A 151 4.12 2.48 3.65
CA GLU A 151 5.01 2.95 4.71
C GLU A 151 4.52 4.25 5.37
N VAL A 152 3.68 5.04 4.71
CA VAL A 152 3.19 6.33 5.23
C VAL A 152 1.68 6.39 5.37
N SER A 153 0.94 5.48 4.76
CA SER A 153 -0.53 5.55 4.73
C SER A 153 -1.15 5.31 6.10
N ARG A 154 -2.32 5.92 6.33
CA ARG A 154 -3.18 5.66 7.50
C ARG A 154 -4.14 4.49 7.30
N THR A 155 -3.81 3.59 6.38
CA THR A 155 -4.61 2.39 6.07
C THR A 155 -3.75 1.14 6.05
N CYS A 156 -4.36 0.00 6.34
CA CYS A 156 -3.86 -1.31 5.95
C CYS A 156 -4.98 -2.04 5.21
N VAL A 157 -4.71 -2.42 3.96
CA VAL A 157 -5.70 -3.03 3.06
C VAL A 157 -5.70 -4.54 3.25
N LEU A 158 -6.87 -5.11 3.56
CA LEU A 158 -7.03 -6.53 3.85
C LEU A 158 -8.19 -7.13 3.04
N SER A 159 -8.02 -8.37 2.63
CA SER A 159 -9.12 -9.18 2.10
C SER A 159 -9.93 -9.74 3.26
N GLY A 160 -11.14 -9.22 3.44
CA GLY A 160 -12.10 -9.73 4.43
C GLY A 160 -13.02 -10.81 3.85
N PRO A 161 -13.92 -11.35 4.66
CA PRO A 161 -14.85 -12.39 4.22
C PRO A 161 -15.85 -11.91 3.18
N VAL A 162 -16.16 -10.61 3.15
CA VAL A 162 -17.20 -10.02 2.29
C VAL A 162 -16.60 -9.08 1.24
N ARG A 163 -15.46 -8.43 1.55
CA ARG A 163 -14.87 -7.38 0.70
C ARG A 163 -13.38 -7.21 0.97
N LYS A 164 -12.68 -6.65 -0.03
CA LYS A 164 -11.35 -6.07 0.16
C LYS A 164 -11.54 -4.61 0.58
N LEU A 165 -11.08 -4.25 1.77
CA LEU A 165 -11.17 -2.89 2.28
C LEU A 165 -10.10 -2.64 3.33
N GLY A 166 -9.63 -1.39 3.44
CA GLY A 166 -8.66 -0.99 4.46
C GLY A 166 -9.28 -0.85 5.86
N ILE A 167 -8.46 -1.09 6.87
CA ILE A 167 -8.66 -0.52 8.20
C ILE A 167 -8.02 0.86 8.16
N ASN A 168 -8.84 1.92 8.16
CA ASN A 168 -8.38 3.30 8.05
C ASN A 168 -8.47 3.98 9.40
N SER A 169 -7.34 4.38 9.96
CA SER A 169 -7.28 5.06 11.25
C SER A 169 -5.94 5.80 11.40
N ASP A 170 -5.91 6.87 12.17
CA ASP A 170 -4.65 7.54 12.52
C ASP A 170 -3.71 6.61 13.30
N TYR A 171 -4.25 5.62 14.00
CA TYR A 171 -3.47 4.60 14.71
C TYR A 171 -2.83 3.54 13.80
N THR A 172 -3.15 3.54 12.50
CA THR A 172 -2.56 2.65 11.50
C THR A 172 -1.20 3.16 11.01
N THR A 173 -0.94 4.46 11.11
CA THR A 173 0.32 5.07 10.69
C THR A 173 1.48 4.55 11.55
N PHE A 174 2.57 4.10 10.92
CA PHE A 174 3.75 3.61 11.63
C PHE A 174 4.35 4.65 12.58
N ASP A 175 4.81 4.22 13.75
CA ASP A 175 5.55 5.09 14.68
C ASP A 175 6.98 5.38 14.18
N GLN A 176 7.54 4.49 13.35
CA GLN A 176 8.87 4.58 12.78
C GLN A 176 8.90 3.92 11.41
N VAL A 177 9.67 4.49 10.48
CA VAL A 177 9.97 3.86 9.18
C VAL A 177 11.48 3.90 8.92
N VAL A 178 12.01 2.84 8.33
CA VAL A 178 13.41 2.76 7.90
C VAL A 178 13.42 2.56 6.39
N LEU A 179 13.93 3.54 5.67
CA LEU A 179 13.98 3.62 4.21
C LEU A 179 15.42 3.40 3.73
N ASP A 180 15.76 2.17 3.39
CA ASP A 180 17.08 1.82 2.88
C ASP A 180 16.99 1.40 1.41
N PRO A 181 17.50 2.21 0.46
CA PRO A 181 17.46 1.87 -0.96
C PRO A 181 18.13 0.53 -1.33
N LEU A 182 19.07 0.04 -0.50
CA LEU A 182 19.71 -1.26 -0.73
C LEU A 182 18.75 -2.44 -0.54
N LEU A 183 17.64 -2.25 0.17
CA LEU A 183 16.63 -3.31 0.35
C LEU A 183 15.81 -3.56 -0.91
N LEU A 184 15.89 -2.71 -1.92
CA LEU A 184 15.23 -2.87 -3.20
C LEU A 184 16.07 -3.66 -4.21
N ASP A 185 17.29 -4.03 -3.86
CA ASP A 185 18.16 -4.79 -4.73
C ASP A 185 17.60 -6.20 -4.98
N GLY A 186 17.66 -6.64 -6.23
CA GLY A 186 17.16 -7.96 -6.63
C GLY A 186 15.65 -8.03 -6.92
N VAL A 187 14.91 -6.94 -6.80
CA VAL A 187 13.51 -6.88 -7.23
C VAL A 187 13.41 -7.11 -8.74
N SER A 188 12.54 -8.04 -9.17
CA SER A 188 12.37 -8.33 -10.59
C SER A 188 11.89 -7.09 -11.37
N LYS A 189 12.28 -7.00 -12.66
CA LYS A 189 11.89 -5.88 -13.55
C LYS A 189 10.38 -5.63 -13.55
N ASN A 190 9.58 -6.68 -13.63
CA ASN A 190 8.13 -6.56 -13.65
C ASN A 190 7.58 -6.03 -12.32
N GLN A 191 8.06 -6.59 -11.20
CA GLN A 191 7.64 -6.12 -9.87
C GLN A 191 8.04 -4.66 -9.65
N TRP A 192 9.29 -4.30 -9.98
CA TRP A 192 9.79 -2.93 -9.93
C TRP A 192 8.91 -1.98 -10.74
N PHE A 193 8.53 -2.38 -11.97
CA PHE A 193 7.68 -1.55 -12.83
C PHE A 193 6.27 -1.41 -12.26
N TYR A 194 5.58 -2.53 -12.00
CA TYR A 194 4.19 -2.49 -11.57
C TYR A 194 4.01 -1.77 -10.24
N THR A 195 4.93 -1.96 -9.29
CA THR A 195 4.85 -1.28 -8.00
C THR A 195 5.16 0.22 -8.14
N GLY A 196 6.14 0.59 -8.95
CA GLY A 196 6.43 2.00 -9.18
C GLY A 196 5.36 2.71 -10.01
N MET A 197 4.68 2.02 -10.94
CA MET A 197 3.53 2.57 -11.63
C MET A 197 2.33 2.79 -10.70
N ASP A 198 2.20 2.01 -9.65
CA ASP A 198 1.22 2.28 -8.59
C ASP A 198 1.43 3.68 -8.00
N CYS A 199 2.67 4.03 -7.66
CA CYS A 199 3.03 5.39 -7.23
C CYS A 199 2.69 6.45 -8.28
N PHE A 200 3.03 6.21 -9.55
CA PHE A 200 2.69 7.15 -10.63
C PHE A 200 1.19 7.38 -10.74
N ILE A 201 0.39 6.31 -10.64
CA ILE A 201 -1.07 6.38 -10.67
C ILE A 201 -1.61 7.12 -9.44
N HIS A 202 -1.05 6.89 -8.25
CA HIS A 202 -1.35 7.68 -7.05
C HIS A 202 -1.20 9.17 -7.29
N CYS A 203 -0.08 9.58 -7.93
CA CYS A 203 0.18 10.98 -8.22
C CYS A 203 -0.87 11.55 -9.19
N VAL A 204 -1.15 10.86 -10.29
CA VAL A 204 -2.15 11.33 -11.26
C VAL A 204 -3.52 11.48 -10.60
N GLU A 205 -3.99 10.45 -9.87
CA GLU A 205 -5.30 10.47 -9.25
C GLU A 205 -5.44 11.49 -8.11
N SER A 206 -4.36 11.73 -7.37
CA SER A 206 -4.37 12.72 -6.28
C SER A 206 -4.26 14.16 -6.78
N LEU A 207 -3.47 14.40 -7.83
CA LEU A 207 -3.26 15.73 -8.40
C LEU A 207 -4.43 16.21 -9.25
N GLU A 208 -5.15 15.30 -9.91
CA GLU A 208 -6.33 15.60 -10.71
C GLU A 208 -7.65 15.43 -9.92
N GLY A 209 -7.57 15.03 -8.64
CA GLY A 209 -8.72 14.76 -7.80
C GLY A 209 -9.34 16.01 -7.17
N THR A 210 -10.64 15.94 -6.85
CA THR A 210 -11.39 17.03 -6.20
C THR A 210 -11.00 17.26 -4.72
N PHE A 211 -10.26 16.31 -4.11
CA PHE A 211 -9.75 16.44 -2.75
C PHE A 211 -8.33 17.02 -2.69
N LEU A 212 -7.83 17.49 -3.83
CA LEU A 212 -6.53 18.17 -3.91
C LEU A 212 -6.47 19.32 -2.92
N ASN A 213 -5.34 19.44 -2.24
CA ASN A 213 -5.04 20.52 -1.29
C ASN A 213 -3.52 20.78 -1.29
N ASP A 214 -3.08 21.84 -0.66
CA ASP A 214 -1.68 22.30 -0.68
C ASP A 214 -0.69 21.21 -0.21
N PHE A 215 -1.06 20.40 0.79
CA PHE A 215 -0.22 19.30 1.26
C PHE A 215 -0.13 18.18 0.22
N SER A 216 -1.27 17.68 -0.26
CA SER A 216 -1.29 16.60 -1.24
C SER A 216 -0.63 17.02 -2.55
N GLN A 217 -0.80 18.28 -2.97
CA GLN A 217 -0.17 18.82 -4.15
C GLN A 217 1.36 18.81 -4.02
N SER A 218 1.89 19.37 -2.94
CA SER A 218 3.34 19.45 -2.71
C SER A 218 4.02 18.08 -2.74
N TYR A 219 3.39 17.08 -2.13
CA TYR A 219 3.88 15.71 -2.15
C TYR A 219 3.68 15.02 -3.51
N GLY A 220 2.51 15.18 -4.12
CA GLY A 220 2.17 14.55 -5.40
C GLY A 220 3.05 15.03 -6.54
N GLU A 221 3.28 16.35 -6.67
CA GLU A 221 4.16 16.92 -7.68
C GLU A 221 5.58 16.37 -7.56
N LYS A 222 6.13 16.27 -6.33
CA LYS A 222 7.48 15.72 -6.13
C LYS A 222 7.56 14.23 -6.45
N ALA A 223 6.56 13.45 -6.07
CA ALA A 223 6.51 12.03 -6.41
C ALA A 223 6.39 11.82 -7.92
N TYR A 224 5.56 12.60 -8.58
CA TYR A 224 5.37 12.58 -10.04
C TYR A 224 6.68 12.86 -10.77
N GLU A 225 7.39 13.94 -10.40
CA GLU A 225 8.72 14.28 -10.93
C GLU A 225 9.69 13.10 -10.81
N LEU A 226 9.80 12.51 -9.60
CA LEU A 226 10.71 11.37 -9.36
C LEU A 226 10.33 10.13 -10.18
N CYS A 227 9.04 9.88 -10.40
CA CYS A 227 8.59 8.81 -11.30
C CYS A 227 8.99 9.08 -12.75
N LEU A 228 8.85 10.31 -13.24
CA LEU A 228 9.30 10.68 -14.59
C LEU A 228 10.82 10.49 -14.75
N GLU A 229 11.61 10.96 -13.80
CA GLU A 229 13.06 10.79 -13.81
C GLU A 229 13.48 9.32 -13.91
N VAL A 230 12.81 8.43 -13.17
CA VAL A 230 13.18 7.00 -13.12
C VAL A 230 12.66 6.24 -14.34
N TYR A 231 11.42 6.49 -14.77
CA TYR A 231 10.75 5.64 -15.76
C TYR A 231 10.75 6.23 -17.17
N LEU A 232 10.84 7.54 -17.33
CA LEU A 232 10.68 8.18 -18.63
C LEU A 232 11.96 8.83 -19.14
N GLU A 233 12.74 9.49 -18.30
CA GLU A 233 13.92 10.21 -18.74
C GLU A 233 15.09 9.29 -19.13
N ASP A 234 15.85 9.70 -20.14
CA ASP A 234 17.08 9.04 -20.54
C ASP A 234 18.27 9.64 -19.75
N ASN A 235 18.30 9.29 -18.48
CA ASN A 235 19.36 9.67 -17.56
C ASN A 235 20.29 8.49 -17.28
N ASN A 236 21.54 8.79 -16.90
CA ASN A 236 22.55 7.77 -16.58
C ASN A 236 22.49 7.34 -15.12
N LEU A 237 21.29 7.27 -14.52
CA LEU A 237 21.11 6.87 -13.12
C LEU A 237 21.55 5.41 -12.93
N THR A 238 22.36 5.19 -11.91
CA THR A 238 22.67 3.84 -11.41
C THR A 238 21.43 3.17 -10.82
N VAL A 239 21.48 1.86 -10.61
CA VAL A 239 20.39 1.12 -9.95
C VAL A 239 20.13 1.68 -8.55
N GLU A 240 21.19 1.98 -7.80
CA GLU A 240 21.08 2.55 -6.46
C GLU A 240 20.38 3.91 -6.46
N GLU A 241 20.74 4.80 -7.38
CA GLU A 241 20.09 6.12 -7.53
C GLU A 241 18.61 5.97 -7.89
N LYS A 242 18.27 5.05 -8.81
CA LYS A 242 16.87 4.73 -9.14
C LYS A 242 16.11 4.22 -7.94
N ASN A 243 16.68 3.31 -7.18
CA ASN A 243 16.08 2.77 -5.96
C ASN A 243 15.83 3.87 -4.93
N GLY A 244 16.82 4.76 -4.71
CA GLY A 244 16.67 5.91 -3.82
C GLY A 244 15.55 6.85 -4.25
N LYS A 245 15.48 7.19 -5.54
CA LYS A 245 14.42 8.04 -6.10
C LYS A 245 13.04 7.39 -6.00
N LEU A 246 12.93 6.10 -6.29
CA LEU A 246 11.66 5.37 -6.17
C LEU A 246 11.18 5.25 -4.72
N MET A 247 12.09 5.04 -3.78
CA MET A 247 11.75 5.01 -2.36
C MET A 247 11.19 6.35 -1.91
N MET A 248 11.79 7.45 -2.34
CA MET A 248 11.25 8.78 -2.08
C MET A 248 9.96 9.08 -2.86
N ALA A 249 9.83 8.59 -4.10
CA ALA A 249 8.58 8.70 -4.85
C ALA A 249 7.43 7.97 -4.13
N SER A 250 7.66 6.74 -3.66
CA SER A 250 6.68 5.98 -2.87
C SER A 250 6.26 6.72 -1.60
N TRP A 251 7.24 7.25 -0.85
CA TRP A 251 6.99 8.09 0.32
C TRP A 251 6.10 9.29 0.00
N HIS A 252 6.51 10.10 -0.98
CA HIS A 252 5.76 11.30 -1.35
C HIS A 252 4.39 10.97 -1.97
N GLY A 253 4.31 9.98 -2.85
CA GLY A 253 3.04 9.53 -3.45
C GLY A 253 2.06 9.02 -2.39
N GLY A 254 2.55 8.22 -1.44
CA GLY A 254 1.78 7.76 -0.29
C GLY A 254 1.26 8.89 0.59
N MET A 255 2.10 9.92 0.83
CA MET A 255 1.67 11.14 1.56
C MET A 255 0.63 11.93 0.78
N SER A 256 0.78 12.04 -0.55
CA SER A 256 -0.19 12.73 -1.38
C SER A 256 -1.58 12.10 -1.27
N ILE A 257 -1.70 10.79 -1.43
CA ILE A 257 -2.99 10.10 -1.32
C ILE A 257 -3.52 10.02 0.12
N ALA A 258 -2.64 9.99 1.13
CA ALA A 258 -3.07 10.04 2.53
C ALA A 258 -3.72 11.39 2.88
N TYR A 259 -3.29 12.47 2.23
CA TYR A 259 -3.82 13.82 2.44
C TYR A 259 -4.92 14.21 1.45
N SER A 260 -5.13 13.42 0.41
CA SER A 260 -6.23 13.52 -0.53
C SER A 260 -6.97 12.19 -0.66
N GLN A 261 -6.96 11.57 -1.83
CA GLN A 261 -7.49 10.23 -2.09
C GLN A 261 -7.01 9.76 -3.47
N VAL A 262 -7.07 8.45 -3.72
CA VAL A 262 -6.98 7.85 -5.04
C VAL A 262 -8.32 7.96 -5.80
N GLY A 263 -8.39 7.48 -7.04
CA GLY A 263 -9.56 7.71 -7.91
C GLY A 263 -10.05 6.47 -8.66
N VAL A 264 -10.33 6.63 -9.97
CA VAL A 264 -10.99 5.64 -10.83
C VAL A 264 -10.19 4.34 -10.95
N ALA A 265 -8.86 4.44 -11.13
CA ALA A 265 -8.02 3.25 -11.30
C ALA A 265 -8.09 2.35 -10.07
N HIS A 266 -7.93 2.94 -8.90
CA HIS A 266 -7.99 2.20 -7.65
C HIS A 266 -9.40 1.66 -7.36
N ALA A 267 -10.46 2.45 -7.58
CA ALA A 267 -11.82 1.98 -7.36
C ALA A 267 -12.14 0.72 -8.18
N MET A 268 -11.70 0.67 -9.44
CA MET A 268 -11.92 -0.47 -10.31
C MET A 268 -10.96 -1.63 -10.04
N SER A 269 -9.69 -1.36 -9.74
CA SER A 269 -8.69 -2.41 -9.49
C SER A 269 -8.99 -3.26 -8.25
N TYR A 270 -9.69 -2.70 -7.26
CA TYR A 270 -10.15 -3.47 -6.09
C TYR A 270 -11.10 -4.60 -6.48
N GLY A 271 -11.98 -4.37 -7.48
CA GLY A 271 -12.82 -5.43 -8.05
C GLY A 271 -12.01 -6.55 -8.69
N LEU A 272 -10.98 -6.20 -9.49
CA LEU A 272 -10.05 -7.17 -10.09
C LEU A 272 -9.30 -7.96 -9.02
N GLY A 273 -8.79 -7.29 -8.01
CA GLY A 273 -8.07 -7.92 -6.90
C GLY A 273 -8.96 -8.89 -6.11
N PHE A 274 -10.20 -8.50 -5.81
CA PHE A 274 -11.12 -9.30 -5.01
C PHE A 274 -11.63 -10.55 -5.74
N VAL A 275 -11.98 -10.43 -7.03
CA VAL A 275 -12.60 -11.53 -7.78
C VAL A 275 -11.57 -12.39 -8.51
N LEU A 276 -10.52 -11.80 -9.07
CA LEU A 276 -9.53 -12.49 -9.90
C LEU A 276 -8.20 -12.74 -9.16
N GLY A 277 -8.04 -12.24 -7.93
CA GLY A 277 -6.78 -12.34 -7.21
C GLY A 277 -5.63 -11.53 -7.84
N THR A 278 -5.96 -10.54 -8.68
CA THR A 278 -4.95 -9.72 -9.35
C THR A 278 -4.18 -8.90 -8.31
N LYS A 279 -2.85 -8.95 -8.34
CA LYS A 279 -2.00 -8.15 -7.45
C LYS A 279 -2.25 -6.66 -7.68
N HIS A 280 -2.23 -5.87 -6.61
CA HIS A 280 -2.65 -4.47 -6.58
C HIS A 280 -2.03 -3.61 -7.69
N GLY A 281 -0.69 -3.52 -7.77
CA GLY A 281 -0.02 -2.71 -8.79
C GLY A 281 -0.28 -3.19 -10.23
N ILE A 282 -0.45 -4.50 -10.43
CA ILE A 282 -0.83 -5.06 -11.74
C ILE A 282 -2.28 -4.64 -12.08
N GLY A 283 -3.21 -4.79 -11.15
CA GLY A 283 -4.60 -4.38 -11.30
C GLY A 283 -4.73 -2.90 -11.65
N ASN A 284 -3.99 -2.04 -10.93
CA ASN A 284 -3.97 -0.61 -11.22
C ASN A 284 -3.44 -0.30 -12.62
N CYS A 285 -2.36 -0.95 -13.06
CA CYS A 285 -1.84 -0.79 -14.42
C CYS A 285 -2.81 -1.26 -15.50
N ILE A 286 -3.51 -2.38 -15.27
CA ILE A 286 -4.53 -2.88 -16.22
C ILE A 286 -5.65 -1.85 -16.37
N VAL A 287 -6.22 -1.39 -15.27
CA VAL A 287 -7.31 -0.41 -15.30
C VAL A 287 -6.83 0.89 -15.93
N PHE A 288 -5.70 1.43 -15.46
CA PHE A 288 -5.20 2.73 -15.89
C PHE A 288 -4.93 2.80 -17.40
N ASN A 289 -4.55 1.65 -18.01
CA ASN A 289 -4.34 1.55 -19.45
C ASN A 289 -5.59 1.88 -20.30
N TYR A 290 -6.78 1.95 -19.71
CA TYR A 290 -8.07 2.23 -20.37
C TYR A 290 -8.76 3.49 -19.85
N LEU A 291 -8.05 4.37 -19.15
CA LEU A 291 -8.63 5.56 -18.50
C LEU A 291 -8.33 6.88 -19.24
N GLU A 292 -8.14 6.85 -20.57
CA GLU A 292 -7.90 8.06 -21.38
C GLU A 292 -9.00 9.10 -21.24
N ASP A 293 -10.24 8.66 -21.03
CA ASP A 293 -11.39 9.56 -20.85
C ASP A 293 -11.39 10.30 -19.50
N TYR A 294 -10.56 9.84 -18.54
CA TYR A 294 -10.48 10.38 -17.18
C TYR A 294 -9.14 11.09 -16.92
N TYR A 295 -8.04 10.50 -17.41
CA TYR A 295 -6.67 10.96 -17.17
C TYR A 295 -5.86 10.96 -18.47
N PRO A 296 -6.23 11.78 -19.48
CA PRO A 296 -5.66 11.69 -20.84
C PRO A 296 -4.13 11.85 -20.87
N GLU A 297 -3.59 12.84 -20.13
CA GLU A 297 -2.15 13.09 -20.09
C GLU A 297 -1.42 12.00 -19.28
N GLY A 298 -1.94 11.64 -18.12
CA GLY A 298 -1.37 10.58 -17.28
C GLY A 298 -1.30 9.24 -18.01
N VAL A 299 -2.37 8.84 -18.71
CA VAL A 299 -2.40 7.59 -19.50
C VAL A 299 -1.44 7.65 -20.67
N ALA A 300 -1.32 8.79 -21.36
CA ALA A 300 -0.38 8.93 -22.47
C ALA A 300 1.08 8.77 -22.00
N ILE A 301 1.43 9.32 -20.83
CA ILE A 301 2.75 9.18 -20.20
C ILE A 301 2.97 7.74 -19.74
N PHE A 302 2.00 7.14 -19.05
CA PHE A 302 2.05 5.74 -18.65
C PHE A 302 2.34 4.80 -19.84
N LYS A 303 1.64 4.96 -20.96
CA LYS A 303 1.86 4.16 -22.18
C LYS A 303 3.28 4.34 -22.76
N LYS A 304 3.87 5.54 -22.65
CA LYS A 304 5.28 5.76 -23.03
C LYS A 304 6.22 4.97 -22.11
N MET A 305 5.98 4.97 -20.80
CA MET A 305 6.77 4.20 -19.84
C MET A 305 6.65 2.69 -20.08
N VAL A 306 5.42 2.18 -20.28
CA VAL A 306 5.17 0.77 -20.65
C VAL A 306 5.96 0.37 -21.88
N LYS A 307 5.92 1.18 -22.93
CA LYS A 307 6.67 0.95 -24.17
C LYS A 307 8.18 0.99 -23.96
N LYS A 308 8.69 2.00 -23.25
CA LYS A 308 10.13 2.18 -22.98
C LYS A 308 10.69 0.97 -22.22
N HIS A 309 9.96 0.49 -21.21
CA HIS A 309 10.39 -0.63 -20.38
C HIS A 309 9.97 -1.99 -20.93
N GLN A 310 9.29 -2.06 -22.09
CA GLN A 310 8.84 -3.30 -22.72
C GLN A 310 8.05 -4.19 -21.73
N ILE A 311 7.06 -3.60 -21.06
CA ILE A 311 6.19 -4.31 -20.13
C ILE A 311 4.94 -4.75 -20.88
N ASP A 312 4.57 -5.99 -20.69
CA ASP A 312 3.32 -6.52 -21.24
C ASP A 312 2.19 -6.37 -20.20
N ILE A 313 1.29 -5.42 -20.45
CA ILE A 313 0.11 -5.23 -19.60
C ILE A 313 -0.92 -6.29 -19.96
N PRO A 314 -1.38 -7.13 -19.02
CA PRO A 314 -2.40 -8.14 -19.26
C PRO A 314 -3.66 -7.57 -19.89
N LYS A 315 -4.23 -8.28 -20.86
CA LYS A 315 -5.45 -7.90 -21.61
C LYS A 315 -6.44 -9.06 -21.63
N GLY A 316 -7.73 -8.73 -21.79
CA GLY A 316 -8.78 -9.74 -21.91
C GLY A 316 -9.02 -10.54 -20.62
N ILE A 317 -8.56 -10.07 -19.48
CA ILE A 317 -8.69 -10.79 -18.21
C ILE A 317 -10.14 -10.88 -17.72
N CYS A 318 -11.01 -10.00 -18.22
CA CYS A 318 -12.43 -9.97 -17.90
C CYS A 318 -13.31 -10.68 -18.95
N SER A 319 -12.74 -11.26 -20.01
CA SER A 319 -13.49 -11.82 -21.14
C SER A 319 -14.30 -13.08 -20.81
N ASN A 320 -13.87 -13.86 -19.80
CA ASN A 320 -14.47 -15.14 -19.44
C ASN A 320 -15.13 -15.14 -18.05
N LEU A 321 -15.52 -13.98 -17.55
CA LEU A 321 -16.16 -13.86 -16.24
C LEU A 321 -17.60 -14.35 -16.28
N SER A 322 -18.01 -15.06 -15.21
CA SER A 322 -19.44 -15.32 -14.99
C SER A 322 -20.19 -14.01 -14.69
N VAL A 323 -21.51 -14.05 -14.88
CA VAL A 323 -22.37 -12.90 -14.52
C VAL A 323 -22.18 -12.53 -13.04
N GLU A 324 -22.10 -13.51 -12.16
CA GLU A 324 -21.93 -13.31 -10.72
C GLU A 324 -20.58 -12.66 -10.39
N GLN A 325 -19.49 -13.11 -11.02
CA GLN A 325 -18.17 -12.51 -10.86
C GLN A 325 -18.17 -11.04 -11.32
N MET A 326 -18.74 -10.75 -12.47
CA MET A 326 -18.85 -9.38 -12.99
C MET A 326 -19.67 -8.50 -12.05
N GLU A 327 -20.83 -8.99 -11.55
CA GLU A 327 -21.64 -8.23 -10.60
C GLU A 327 -20.90 -7.97 -9.29
N THR A 328 -20.14 -8.95 -8.80
CA THR A 328 -19.31 -8.80 -7.59
C THR A 328 -18.25 -7.72 -7.80
N MET A 329 -17.55 -7.73 -8.93
CA MET A 329 -16.55 -6.69 -9.25
C MET A 329 -17.18 -5.29 -9.29
N ILE A 330 -18.34 -5.15 -9.93
CA ILE A 330 -19.08 -3.89 -10.00
C ILE A 330 -19.50 -3.42 -8.62
N ASN A 331 -20.00 -4.32 -7.78
CA ASN A 331 -20.39 -3.98 -6.41
C ASN A 331 -19.20 -3.52 -5.58
N VAL A 332 -18.06 -4.21 -5.65
CA VAL A 332 -16.83 -3.82 -4.96
C VAL A 332 -16.41 -2.42 -5.41
N ALA A 333 -16.30 -2.19 -6.72
CA ALA A 333 -15.89 -0.89 -7.25
C ALA A 333 -16.82 0.24 -6.79
N LEU A 334 -18.14 0.08 -6.94
CA LEU A 334 -19.11 1.13 -6.59
C LEU A 334 -19.26 1.36 -5.09
N SER A 335 -18.82 0.42 -4.25
CA SER A 335 -18.84 0.60 -2.78
C SER A 335 -17.77 1.57 -2.27
N LEU A 336 -16.78 1.91 -3.10
CA LEU A 336 -15.65 2.76 -2.74
C LEU A 336 -15.96 4.25 -2.99
N GLU A 337 -17.05 4.75 -2.40
CA GLU A 337 -17.58 6.10 -2.62
C GLU A 337 -16.54 7.23 -2.52
N PRO A 338 -15.63 7.27 -1.50
CA PRO A 338 -14.65 8.35 -1.41
C PRO A 338 -13.69 8.45 -2.61
N LEU A 339 -13.39 7.32 -3.27
CA LEU A 339 -12.53 7.28 -4.44
C LEU A 339 -13.23 7.91 -5.65
N TRP A 340 -14.50 7.58 -5.82
CA TRP A 340 -15.33 8.17 -6.85
C TRP A 340 -15.59 9.66 -6.64
N GLU A 341 -15.81 10.07 -5.38
CA GLU A 341 -15.96 11.49 -5.03
C GLU A 341 -14.69 12.27 -5.34
N ASN A 342 -13.51 11.71 -5.03
CA ASN A 342 -12.25 12.35 -5.39
C ASN A 342 -12.13 12.52 -6.92
N ALA A 343 -12.40 11.46 -7.68
CA ALA A 343 -12.23 11.49 -9.13
C ALA A 343 -13.27 12.34 -9.86
N LEU A 344 -14.54 12.32 -9.44
CA LEU A 344 -15.68 12.82 -10.22
C LEU A 344 -16.57 13.82 -9.46
N GLY A 345 -16.22 14.11 -8.22
CA GLY A 345 -16.99 14.99 -7.35
C GLY A 345 -18.24 14.33 -6.76
N LYS A 346 -19.01 15.13 -6.01
CA LYS A 346 -20.18 14.66 -5.25
C LYS A 346 -21.29 14.01 -6.10
N ASP A 347 -21.36 14.38 -7.36
CA ASP A 347 -22.37 13.87 -8.31
C ASP A 347 -21.91 12.61 -9.04
N TRP A 348 -20.83 11.94 -8.62
CA TRP A 348 -20.24 10.78 -9.27
C TRP A 348 -21.24 9.65 -9.60
N LYS A 349 -22.27 9.43 -8.76
CA LYS A 349 -23.30 8.42 -8.98
C LYS A 349 -24.13 8.66 -10.25
N LYS A 350 -24.23 9.91 -10.73
CA LYS A 350 -24.88 10.26 -12.00
C LYS A 350 -23.98 9.99 -13.20
N ILE A 351 -22.67 10.01 -12.98
CA ILE A 351 -21.64 9.85 -14.03
C ILE A 351 -21.25 8.38 -14.14
N MET A 352 -21.06 7.69 -13.01
CA MET A 352 -20.56 6.31 -12.95
C MET A 352 -21.70 5.35 -12.56
N THR A 353 -22.43 4.90 -13.58
CA THR A 353 -23.48 3.90 -13.41
C THR A 353 -22.93 2.48 -13.45
N ARG A 354 -23.72 1.50 -12.99
CA ARG A 354 -23.36 0.06 -13.08
C ARG A 354 -23.03 -0.38 -14.51
N GLU A 355 -23.80 0.09 -15.46
CA GLU A 355 -23.61 -0.22 -16.90
C GLU A 355 -22.27 0.34 -17.40
N LYS A 356 -21.91 1.53 -16.98
CA LYS A 356 -20.63 2.16 -17.34
C LYS A 356 -19.45 1.41 -16.74
N VAL A 357 -19.50 1.06 -15.45
CA VAL A 357 -18.45 0.24 -14.78
C VAL A 357 -18.33 -1.12 -15.49
N ARG A 358 -19.45 -1.78 -15.79
CA ARG A 358 -19.45 -3.03 -16.57
C ARG A 358 -18.78 -2.85 -17.94
N ALA A 359 -19.14 -1.81 -18.68
CA ALA A 359 -18.55 -1.53 -19.98
C ALA A 359 -17.05 -1.26 -19.92
N MET A 360 -16.58 -0.66 -18.85
CA MET A 360 -15.12 -0.45 -18.60
C MET A 360 -14.42 -1.79 -18.34
N TYR A 361 -14.95 -2.66 -17.47
CA TYR A 361 -14.36 -3.99 -17.23
C TYR A 361 -14.33 -4.87 -18.50
N LEU A 362 -15.35 -4.80 -19.34
CA LEU A 362 -15.38 -5.55 -20.60
C LEU A 362 -14.31 -5.15 -21.61
N LYS A 363 -13.62 -3.99 -21.43
CA LYS A 363 -12.48 -3.60 -22.25
C LYS A 363 -11.16 -4.26 -21.78
N MET A 364 -11.12 -4.75 -20.55
CA MET A 364 -9.96 -5.31 -19.86
C MET A 364 -9.94 -6.83 -20.00
#